data_10a4482d6f7143f9fcc724000e0b422d
#
_entry.id   10a4482d6f7143f9fcc724000e0b422d
#
_cell.length_a   1.000
_cell.length_b   1.000
_cell.length_c   1.000
_cell.angle_alpha   90.00
_cell.angle_beta   90.00
_cell.angle_gamma   90.00
#
_symmetry.space_group_name_H-M   'P 1'
#
loop_
_entity.id
_entity.type
_entity.pdbx_description
1 polymer ?
#
loop_
_entity_poly.entity_id
_entity_poly.type
_entity_poly.pdbx_seq_one_letter_code
_entity_poly.pdbx_strand_id
1 'polypeptide(L)'
;MAYSFVFAATRLGVKSTKVKSFSMSCILNIETSTDVCSVSVSQDGACIFSQEDHEGPNHAVKLGTFVDEALSFADSHAIPLDAVAVSCGPGSYTGLRIGASMAKGICFGQDLKLIAVPTLELMAVPVLLREEVEEGALLCPM
;
A
#
# COMPACT_ATOMS: atom_id res chain seq x y z
N MET A 1 1.12 -8.02 7.17
CA MET A 1 1.71 -6.83 6.50
C MET A 1 0.72 -5.95 5.77
N ALA A 2 -0.27 -6.49 5.06
CA ALA A 2 -1.27 -5.66 4.33
C ALA A 2 -1.99 -4.62 5.22
N TYR A 3 -2.34 -4.95 6.45
CA TYR A 3 -2.94 -4.00 7.41
C TYR A 3 -2.02 -2.82 7.76
N SER A 4 -0.71 -3.03 7.75
CA SER A 4 0.29 -1.99 8.05
C SER A 4 0.37 -0.95 6.95
N PHE A 5 0.27 -1.41 5.72
CA PHE A 5 0.33 -0.55 4.54
C PHE A 5 -0.88 0.38 4.45
N VAL A 6 -2.06 -0.18 4.69
CA VAL A 6 -3.33 0.56 4.68
C VAL A 6 -3.29 1.76 5.63
N PHE A 7 -2.74 1.58 6.83
CA PHE A 7 -2.74 2.62 7.85
C PHE A 7 -1.72 3.74 7.58
N ALA A 8 -0.55 3.40 7.06
CA ALA A 8 0.48 4.37 6.73
C ALA A 8 0.10 5.23 5.52
N ALA A 9 -0.42 4.63 4.46
CA ALA A 9 -0.85 5.35 3.26
C ALA A 9 -2.00 6.34 3.53
N THR A 10 -2.90 6.00 4.46
CA THR A 10 -4.05 6.87 4.80
C THR A 10 -3.65 8.06 5.66
N ARG A 11 -2.62 7.96 6.50
CA ARG A 11 -2.17 9.07 7.37
C ARG A 11 -1.18 10.04 6.72
N LEU A 12 -0.41 9.61 5.74
CA LEU A 12 0.45 10.49 4.93
C LEU A 12 -0.38 11.41 4.02
N GLY A 13 -1.68 11.41 4.25
CA GLY A 13 -2.72 12.09 3.51
C GLY A 13 -2.45 13.53 3.22
N VAL A 14 -2.62 13.81 1.99
CA VAL A 14 -3.00 15.07 1.40
C VAL A 14 -3.83 15.91 2.39
N LYS A 15 -3.23 16.97 2.94
CA LYS A 15 -3.99 18.05 3.54
C LYS A 15 -4.83 18.69 2.45
N SER A 16 -6.03 18.18 2.29
CA SER A 16 -7.05 18.82 1.47
C SER A 16 -7.62 20.01 2.24
N THR A 17 -7.15 21.19 1.93
CA THR A 17 -7.86 22.41 2.23
C THR A 17 -8.90 22.61 1.13
N LYS A 18 -10.07 22.02 1.29
CA LYS A 18 -11.41 22.56 0.98
C LYS A 18 -12.49 21.47 1.08
N VAL A 19 -13.34 21.68 2.07
CA VAL A 19 -14.80 21.45 2.11
C VAL A 19 -15.40 20.25 1.38
N LYS A 20 -15.79 19.22 2.21
CA LYS A 20 -17.06 18.50 2.15
C LYS A 20 -17.58 18.06 0.77
N SER A 21 -17.01 17.02 0.28
CA SER A 21 -17.74 15.87 -0.21
C SER A 21 -17.28 14.70 0.67
N PHE A 22 -18.20 13.86 1.12
CA PHE A 22 -17.87 12.57 1.75
C PHE A 22 -17.36 11.68 0.61
N SER A 23 -16.16 11.97 0.13
CA SER A 23 -15.45 11.15 -0.83
C SER A 23 -14.72 10.10 -0.03
N MET A 24 -15.24 8.89 -0.04
CA MET A 24 -14.55 7.73 0.49
C MET A 24 -13.26 7.55 -0.29
N SER A 25 -12.11 7.69 0.37
CA SER A 25 -10.82 7.53 -0.27
C SER A 25 -10.48 6.05 -0.44
N CYS A 26 -10.28 5.62 -1.67
CA CYS A 26 -9.96 4.24 -2.00
C CYS A 26 -8.57 4.12 -2.61
N ILE A 27 -7.72 3.28 -2.01
CA ILE A 27 -6.30 3.18 -2.37
C ILE A 27 -5.95 1.71 -2.65
N LEU A 28 -5.35 1.47 -3.81
CA LEU A 28 -4.67 0.21 -4.11
C LEU A 28 -3.27 0.26 -3.52
N ASN A 29 -2.94 -0.69 -2.65
CA ASN A 29 -1.64 -0.76 -1.99
C ASN A 29 -0.82 -1.92 -2.54
N ILE A 30 0.45 -1.67 -2.87
CA ILE A 30 1.41 -2.65 -3.41
C ILE A 30 2.64 -2.70 -2.52
N GLU A 31 2.95 -3.87 -1.96
CA GLU A 31 4.12 -4.08 -1.11
C GLU A 31 4.99 -5.21 -1.67
N THR A 32 6.23 -4.87 -1.99
CA THR A 32 7.22 -5.78 -2.59
C THR A 32 8.63 -5.54 -2.06
N SER A 33 8.76 -4.81 -0.95
CA SER A 33 10.08 -4.46 -0.39
C SER A 33 10.78 -5.60 0.34
N THR A 34 10.04 -6.65 0.70
CA THR A 34 10.53 -7.85 1.41
C THR A 34 10.34 -9.10 0.54
N ASP A 35 10.55 -10.29 1.14
CA ASP A 35 10.27 -11.57 0.46
C ASP A 35 8.76 -11.84 0.31
N VAL A 36 7.94 -11.11 1.05
CA VAL A 36 6.48 -11.18 0.94
C VAL A 36 5.99 -10.23 -0.14
N CYS A 37 5.21 -10.75 -1.08
CA CYS A 37 4.48 -9.96 -2.07
C CYS A 37 3.05 -9.77 -1.59
N SER A 38 2.57 -8.54 -1.47
CA SER A 38 1.18 -8.30 -1.10
C SER A 38 0.54 -7.16 -1.88
N VAL A 39 -0.76 -7.32 -2.13
CA VAL A 39 -1.63 -6.30 -2.73
C VAL A 39 -2.89 -6.19 -1.88
N SER A 40 -3.33 -4.98 -1.60
CA SER A 40 -4.58 -4.76 -0.89
C SER A 40 -5.32 -3.54 -1.42
N VAL A 41 -6.64 -3.54 -1.24
CA VAL A 41 -7.49 -2.37 -1.46
C VAL A 41 -7.98 -1.87 -0.11
N SER A 42 -7.80 -0.58 0.14
CA SER A 42 -8.28 0.07 1.35
C SER A 42 -9.28 1.16 1.04
N GLN A 43 -10.32 1.25 1.86
CA GLN A 43 -11.33 2.30 1.82
C GLN A 43 -11.44 2.97 3.18
N ASP A 44 -11.19 4.29 3.24
CA ASP A 44 -11.21 5.10 4.48
C ASP A 44 -10.38 4.50 5.62
N GLY A 45 -9.23 3.89 5.29
CA GLY A 45 -8.33 3.26 6.26
C GLY A 45 -8.70 1.84 6.67
N ALA A 46 -9.80 1.28 6.16
CA ALA A 46 -10.14 -0.13 6.34
C ALA A 46 -9.69 -0.95 5.13
N CYS A 47 -9.05 -2.10 5.38
CA CYS A 47 -8.71 -3.06 4.33
C CYS A 47 -9.97 -3.83 3.93
N ILE A 48 -10.37 -3.73 2.65
CA ILE A 48 -11.55 -4.39 2.10
C ILE A 48 -11.22 -5.56 1.18
N PHE A 49 -9.98 -5.65 0.71
CA PHE A 49 -9.43 -6.75 -0.09
C PHE A 49 -7.96 -6.92 0.22
N SER A 50 -7.46 -8.14 0.31
CA SER A 50 -6.03 -8.42 0.50
C SER A 50 -5.63 -9.77 -0.08
N GLN A 51 -4.47 -9.78 -0.75
CA GLN A 51 -3.77 -10.98 -1.22
C GLN A 51 -2.32 -10.91 -0.79
N GLU A 52 -1.78 -12.01 -0.28
CA GLU A 52 -0.39 -12.12 0.18
C GLU A 52 0.23 -13.43 -0.27
N ASP A 53 1.51 -13.40 -0.66
CA ASP A 53 2.33 -14.59 -0.95
C ASP A 53 3.60 -14.57 -0.10
N HIS A 54 3.79 -15.63 0.66
CA HIS A 54 4.93 -15.85 1.56
C HIS A 54 5.90 -16.91 1.04
N GLU A 55 5.68 -17.46 -0.15
CA GLU A 55 6.42 -18.64 -0.67
C GLU A 55 7.76 -18.29 -1.35
N GLY A 56 8.22 -17.03 -1.27
CA GLY A 56 9.55 -16.64 -1.77
C GLY A 56 9.54 -15.73 -3.01
N PRO A 57 10.66 -15.56 -3.73
CA PRO A 57 10.91 -14.42 -4.61
C PRO A 57 10.20 -14.50 -5.97
N ASN A 58 8.89 -14.73 -5.98
CA ASN A 58 8.05 -14.82 -7.18
C ASN A 58 7.26 -13.52 -7.47
N HIS A 59 7.75 -12.37 -6.99
CA HIS A 59 7.06 -11.09 -7.09
C HIS A 59 6.59 -10.74 -8.50
N ALA A 60 7.38 -11.04 -9.53
CA ALA A 60 7.05 -10.68 -10.90
C ALA A 60 5.80 -11.42 -11.43
N VAL A 61 5.62 -12.67 -11.02
CA VAL A 61 4.48 -13.51 -11.48
C VAL A 61 3.25 -13.25 -10.62
N LYS A 62 3.41 -13.25 -9.29
CA LYS A 62 2.31 -13.14 -8.33
C LYS A 62 1.71 -11.74 -8.31
N LEU A 63 2.54 -10.69 -8.39
CA LEU A 63 2.06 -9.31 -8.32
C LEU A 63 1.05 -9.00 -9.42
N GLY A 64 1.31 -9.46 -10.66
CA GLY A 64 0.38 -9.25 -11.78
C GLY A 64 -1.01 -9.85 -11.49
N THR A 65 -1.04 -11.10 -11.02
CA THR A 65 -2.28 -11.79 -10.65
C THR A 65 -3.02 -11.09 -9.52
N PHE A 66 -2.32 -10.72 -8.44
CA PHE A 66 -2.92 -10.05 -7.29
C PHE A 66 -3.47 -8.67 -7.63
N VAL A 67 -2.78 -7.92 -8.49
CA VAL A 67 -3.27 -6.63 -8.99
C VAL A 67 -4.52 -6.80 -9.84
N ASP A 68 -4.54 -7.78 -10.74
CA ASP A 68 -5.70 -8.07 -11.58
C ASP A 68 -6.93 -8.46 -10.74
N GLU A 69 -6.74 -9.31 -9.73
CA GLU A 69 -7.78 -9.66 -8.78
C GLU A 69 -8.28 -8.46 -7.97
N ALA A 70 -7.37 -7.59 -7.51
CA ALA A 70 -7.72 -6.38 -6.76
C ALA A 70 -8.50 -5.37 -7.62
N LEU A 71 -8.09 -5.16 -8.86
CA LEU A 71 -8.79 -4.29 -9.81
C LEU A 71 -10.17 -4.87 -10.16
N SER A 72 -10.24 -6.17 -10.43
CA SER A 72 -11.51 -6.87 -10.68
C SER A 72 -12.46 -6.79 -9.49
N PHE A 73 -11.94 -6.89 -8.26
CA PHE A 73 -12.72 -6.70 -7.04
C PHE A 73 -13.28 -5.28 -6.97
N ALA A 74 -12.45 -4.25 -7.20
CA ALA A 74 -12.88 -2.86 -7.17
C ALA A 74 -13.96 -2.59 -8.23
N ASP A 75 -13.78 -3.07 -9.45
CA ASP A 75 -14.72 -2.90 -10.55
C ASP A 75 -16.06 -3.61 -10.27
N SER A 76 -16.02 -4.84 -9.77
CA SER A 76 -17.24 -5.62 -9.47
C SER A 76 -18.10 -5.01 -8.37
N HIS A 77 -17.47 -4.26 -7.45
CA HIS A 77 -18.16 -3.55 -6.36
C HIS A 77 -18.40 -2.07 -6.66
N ALA A 78 -18.09 -1.61 -7.88
CA ALA A 78 -18.21 -0.21 -8.29
C ALA A 78 -17.46 0.76 -7.36
N ILE A 79 -16.26 0.36 -6.92
CA ILE A 79 -15.39 1.14 -6.02
C ILE A 79 -14.38 1.91 -6.87
N PRO A 80 -14.50 3.24 -7.00
CA PRO A 80 -13.52 4.03 -7.73
C PRO A 80 -12.22 4.14 -6.95
N LEU A 81 -11.08 3.82 -7.57
CA LEU A 81 -9.76 4.02 -6.98
C LEU A 81 -9.34 5.49 -7.15
N ASP A 82 -8.76 6.07 -6.10
CA ASP A 82 -8.23 7.45 -6.10
C ASP A 82 -6.71 7.50 -6.29
N ALA A 83 -6.03 6.45 -5.82
CA ALA A 83 -4.58 6.40 -5.84
C ALA A 83 -4.05 4.96 -5.78
N VAL A 84 -2.78 4.81 -6.16
CA VAL A 84 -1.98 3.61 -5.91
C VAL A 84 -0.86 3.98 -4.94
N ALA A 85 -0.73 3.25 -3.84
CA ALA A 85 0.38 3.37 -2.89
C ALA A 85 1.38 2.24 -3.09
N VAL A 86 2.67 2.55 -3.06
CA VAL A 86 3.74 1.56 -3.23
C VAL A 86 4.90 1.85 -2.30
N SER A 87 5.51 0.80 -1.74
CA SER A 87 6.74 0.92 -0.96
C SER A 87 7.89 1.43 -1.84
N CYS A 88 8.65 2.41 -1.34
CA CYS A 88 9.74 3.03 -2.09
C CYS A 88 11.14 2.76 -1.51
N GLY A 89 11.25 1.88 -0.53
CA GLY A 89 12.49 1.45 0.09
C GLY A 89 12.75 2.06 1.46
N PRO A 90 13.81 1.58 2.11
CA PRO A 90 14.74 0.52 1.69
C PRO A 90 14.09 -0.88 1.61
N GLY A 91 14.74 -1.82 0.88
CA GLY A 91 14.26 -3.19 0.75
C GLY A 91 14.84 -3.93 -0.44
N SER A 92 14.21 -5.03 -0.84
CA SER A 92 14.60 -5.82 -1.99
C SER A 92 14.67 -4.97 -3.27
N TYR A 93 15.88 -4.86 -3.83
CA TYR A 93 16.12 -4.05 -5.05
C TYR A 93 15.22 -4.46 -6.22
N THR A 94 15.12 -5.76 -6.47
CA THR A 94 14.29 -6.31 -7.53
C THR A 94 12.80 -6.12 -7.22
N GLY A 95 12.38 -6.42 -5.99
CA GLY A 95 10.99 -6.26 -5.55
C GLY A 95 10.51 -4.81 -5.69
N LEU A 96 11.27 -3.85 -5.17
CA LEU A 96 10.94 -2.42 -5.26
C LEU A 96 10.80 -1.94 -6.71
N ARG A 97 11.65 -2.42 -7.64
CA ARG A 97 11.54 -2.06 -9.06
C ARG A 97 10.30 -2.63 -9.72
N ILE A 98 9.95 -3.89 -9.40
CA ILE A 98 8.74 -4.55 -9.91
C ILE A 98 7.50 -3.80 -9.40
N GLY A 99 7.41 -3.56 -8.10
CA GLY A 99 6.30 -2.84 -7.49
C GLY A 99 6.13 -1.42 -8.03
N ALA A 100 7.22 -0.65 -8.10
CA ALA A 100 7.20 0.70 -8.64
C ALA A 100 6.80 0.75 -10.13
N SER A 101 7.25 -0.21 -10.93
CA SER A 101 6.89 -0.28 -12.36
C SER A 101 5.40 -0.60 -12.53
N MET A 102 4.88 -1.55 -11.76
CA MET A 102 3.47 -1.92 -11.74
C MET A 102 2.60 -0.72 -11.33
N ALA A 103 2.93 -0.09 -10.19
CA ALA A 103 2.20 1.06 -9.68
C ALA A 103 2.16 2.22 -10.68
N LYS A 104 3.29 2.55 -11.31
CA LYS A 104 3.35 3.58 -12.35
C LYS A 104 2.52 3.24 -13.58
N GLY A 105 2.54 1.97 -14.00
CA GLY A 105 1.74 1.51 -15.14
C GLY A 105 0.24 1.67 -14.88
N ILE A 106 -0.23 1.28 -13.70
CA ILE A 106 -1.64 1.42 -13.29
C ILE A 106 -2.02 2.91 -13.21
N CYS A 107 -1.21 3.72 -12.52
CA CYS A 107 -1.46 5.15 -12.38
C CYS A 107 -1.54 5.85 -13.74
N PHE A 108 -0.65 5.51 -14.67
CA PHE A 108 -0.67 6.08 -16.01
C PHE A 108 -1.90 5.63 -16.82
N GLY A 109 -2.26 4.34 -16.73
CA GLY A 109 -3.38 3.77 -17.48
C GLY A 109 -4.77 4.22 -17.02
N GLN A 110 -4.91 4.51 -15.72
CA GLN A 110 -6.19 4.86 -15.09
C GLN A 110 -6.26 6.32 -14.58
N ASP A 111 -5.25 7.13 -14.89
CA ASP A 111 -5.13 8.53 -14.43
C ASP A 111 -5.21 8.67 -12.90
N LEU A 112 -4.55 7.74 -12.17
CA LEU A 112 -4.54 7.71 -10.71
C LEU A 112 -3.30 8.39 -10.15
N LYS A 113 -3.38 8.84 -8.90
CA LYS A 113 -2.26 9.40 -8.15
C LYS A 113 -1.34 8.29 -7.65
N LEU A 114 -0.02 8.52 -7.68
CA LEU A 114 0.98 7.63 -7.09
C LEU A 114 1.40 8.15 -5.71
N ILE A 115 1.35 7.27 -4.71
CA ILE A 115 1.81 7.55 -3.35
C ILE A 115 3.02 6.65 -3.07
N ALA A 116 4.19 7.27 -2.91
CA ALA A 116 5.40 6.55 -2.50
C ALA A 116 5.51 6.55 -0.98
N VAL A 117 5.59 5.36 -0.37
CA VAL A 117 5.63 5.19 1.09
C VAL A 117 6.98 4.60 1.51
N PRO A 118 7.75 5.28 2.37
CA PRO A 118 9.01 4.73 2.89
C PRO A 118 8.80 3.43 3.66
N THR A 119 9.57 2.39 3.33
CA THR A 119 9.42 1.06 3.96
C THR A 119 9.60 1.11 5.46
N LEU A 120 10.52 1.93 5.97
CA LEU A 120 10.75 2.05 7.41
C LEU A 120 9.54 2.65 8.14
N GLU A 121 8.82 3.57 7.51
CA GLU A 121 7.57 4.11 8.06
C GLU A 121 6.47 3.04 8.08
N LEU A 122 6.39 2.21 7.04
CA LEU A 122 5.47 1.06 7.01
C LEU A 122 5.71 0.07 8.14
N MET A 123 6.96 -0.11 8.53
CA MET A 123 7.32 -1.01 9.64
C MET A 123 7.08 -0.38 11.01
N ALA A 124 7.40 0.91 11.17
CA ALA A 124 7.33 1.59 12.47
C ALA A 124 5.89 1.96 12.87
N VAL A 125 5.08 2.46 11.95
CA VAL A 125 3.72 2.95 12.24
C VAL A 125 2.82 1.91 12.92
N PRO A 126 2.76 0.64 12.49
CA PRO A 126 1.93 -0.36 13.14
C PRO A 126 2.35 -0.68 14.58
N VAL A 127 3.65 -0.65 14.85
CA VAL A 127 4.17 -0.85 16.21
C VAL A 127 3.75 0.29 17.12
N LEU A 128 3.93 1.54 16.65
CA LEU A 128 3.53 2.73 17.40
C LEU A 128 2.02 2.81 17.70
N LEU A 129 1.21 2.13 16.88
CA LEU A 129 -0.25 2.15 17.04
C LEU A 129 -0.80 1.00 17.88
N ARG A 130 -0.04 -0.09 18.03
CA ARG A 130 -0.47 -1.31 18.75
C ARG A 130 0.10 -1.41 20.14
N GLU A 131 1.25 -0.82 20.38
CA GLU A 131 1.98 -0.91 21.66
C GLU A 131 2.06 0.46 22.33
N GLU A 132 1.96 0.49 23.64
CA GLU A 132 2.34 1.65 24.44
C GLU A 132 3.87 1.74 24.40
N VAL A 133 4.39 2.60 23.53
CA VAL A 133 5.82 2.87 23.44
C VAL A 133 6.17 3.86 24.54
N GLU A 134 7.13 3.51 25.41
CA GLU A 134 7.61 4.41 26.46
C GLU A 134 8.13 5.73 25.87
N GLU A 135 7.87 6.84 26.57
CA GLU A 135 8.35 8.16 26.15
C GLU A 135 9.89 8.14 26.07
N GLY A 136 10.40 8.49 24.87
CA GLY A 136 11.85 8.45 24.59
C GLY A 136 12.35 7.14 23.99
N ALA A 137 11.50 6.13 23.73
CA ALA A 137 11.90 4.92 23.03
C ALA A 137 12.31 5.22 21.58
N LEU A 138 13.41 4.60 21.13
CA LEU A 138 13.89 4.69 19.75
C LEU A 138 13.52 3.44 18.99
N LEU A 139 12.70 3.58 17.94
CA LEU A 139 12.40 2.49 17.00
C LEU A 139 13.46 2.47 15.91
N CYS A 140 14.18 1.35 15.80
CA CYS A 140 15.20 1.13 14.79
C CYS A 140 14.82 -0.10 13.94
N PRO A 141 13.99 0.02 12.91
CA PRO A 141 13.67 -1.08 12.00
C PRO A 141 14.90 -1.43 11.16
N MET A 142 15.30 -2.69 11.19
CA MET A 142 16.41 -3.24 10.41
C MET A 142 15.91 -4.18 9.33
#